data_05b761e35e0c506ff70d68a81253e359
#
_entry.id   05b761e35e0c506ff70d68a81253e359
#
_cell.length_a   1.000
_cell.length_b   1.000
_cell.length_c   1.000
_cell.angle_alpha   90.00
_cell.angle_beta   90.00
_cell.angle_gamma   90.00
#
_symmetry.space_group_name_H-M   'P 1'
#
loop_
_entity.id
_entity.type
_entity.pdbx_description
1 polymer ?
#
loop_
_entity_poly.entity_id
_entity_poly.type
_entity_poly.pdbx_seq_one_letter_code
_entity_poly.pdbx_strand_id
1 'polypeptide(L)'
;MKYKFHPEAQFEFSESVLYYSEKNPKLGTAFYTEVENVIYKITKNPTIHTTIEEDVRRCITKRFPYGILYTIEKDYILILAVMHFSRDPSYWKHRIKKNK
;
A
#
# COMPACT_ATOMS: atom_id res chain seq x y z
N MET A 1 3.08 -10.60 -11.40
CA MET A 1 4.31 -10.49 -10.60
C MET A 1 3.96 -10.74 -9.13
N LYS A 2 4.85 -11.36 -8.39
CA LYS A 2 4.62 -11.60 -6.97
C LYS A 2 4.73 -10.31 -6.17
N TYR A 3 4.18 -10.30 -4.99
CA TYR A 3 4.35 -9.17 -4.09
C TYR A 3 4.56 -9.64 -2.66
N LYS A 4 5.16 -8.75 -1.88
CA LYS A 4 5.36 -8.95 -0.45
C LYS A 4 5.04 -7.66 0.25
N PHE A 5 4.63 -7.75 1.52
CA PHE A 5 4.46 -6.57 2.35
C PHE A 5 5.72 -6.31 3.16
N HIS A 6 6.13 -5.07 3.22
CA HIS A 6 7.03 -4.65 4.29
C HIS A 6 6.28 -4.91 5.60
N PRO A 7 6.95 -5.40 6.64
CA PRO A 7 6.24 -5.74 7.89
C PRO A 7 5.40 -4.59 8.45
N GLU A 8 5.89 -3.36 8.38
CA GLU A 8 5.13 -2.22 8.88
C GLU A 8 3.92 -1.92 8.00
N ALA A 9 4.02 -2.18 6.70
CA ALA A 9 2.89 -2.00 5.79
C ALA A 9 1.81 -3.04 6.07
N GLN A 10 2.22 -4.26 6.37
CA GLN A 10 1.26 -5.30 6.72
C GLN A 10 0.52 -4.96 8.01
N PHE A 11 1.25 -4.43 8.98
CA PHE A 11 0.64 -3.97 10.23
C PHE A 11 -0.38 -2.86 9.95
N GLU A 12 0.00 -1.89 9.11
CA GLU A 12 -0.90 -0.80 8.74
C GLU A 12 -2.19 -1.32 8.10
N PHE A 13 -2.03 -2.29 7.21
CA PHE A 13 -3.19 -2.89 6.54
C PHE A 13 -4.11 -3.55 7.55
N SER A 14 -3.54 -4.39 8.42
CA SER A 14 -4.32 -5.10 9.43
C SER A 14 -5.04 -4.14 10.37
N GLU A 15 -4.33 -3.11 10.83
CA GLU A 15 -4.91 -2.15 11.75
C GLU A 15 -6.03 -1.35 11.09
N SER A 16 -5.88 -1.01 9.82
CA SER A 16 -6.90 -0.26 9.12
C SER A 16 -8.14 -1.12 8.86
N VAL A 17 -7.95 -2.39 8.51
CA VAL A 17 -9.07 -3.31 8.36
C VAL A 17 -9.83 -3.42 9.68
N LEU A 18 -9.12 -3.56 10.77
CA LEU A 18 -9.73 -3.66 12.09
C LEU A 18 -10.52 -2.39 12.43
N TYR A 19 -9.92 -1.24 12.18
CA TYR A 19 -10.57 0.04 12.43
C TYR A 19 -11.93 0.13 11.73
N TYR A 20 -11.96 -0.21 10.43
CA TYR A 20 -13.21 -0.14 9.68
C TYR A 20 -14.18 -1.23 10.09
N SER A 21 -13.67 -2.42 10.43
CA SER A 21 -14.53 -3.54 10.84
C SER A 21 -15.23 -3.24 12.15
N GLU A 22 -14.57 -2.51 13.05
CA GLU A 22 -15.18 -2.14 14.33
C GLU A 22 -16.30 -1.13 14.15
N LYS A 23 -16.21 -0.34 13.09
CA LYS A 23 -17.30 0.58 12.77
C LYS A 23 -18.47 -0.16 12.13
N ASN A 24 -18.16 -1.08 11.24
CA ASN A 24 -19.14 -1.88 10.52
C ASN A 24 -18.40 -3.02 9.81
N PRO A 25 -18.78 -4.30 10.09
CA PRO A 25 -18.09 -5.43 9.47
C PRO A 25 -18.03 -5.35 7.95
N LYS A 26 -19.09 -4.87 7.31
CA LYS A 26 -19.11 -4.75 5.86
C LYS A 26 -18.09 -3.71 5.36
N LEU A 27 -17.87 -2.68 6.16
CA LEU A 27 -16.92 -1.63 5.80
C LEU A 27 -15.49 -2.18 5.86
N GLY A 28 -15.19 -2.99 6.85
CA GLY A 28 -13.88 -3.64 6.94
C GLY A 28 -13.63 -4.53 5.75
N THR A 29 -14.63 -5.32 5.36
CA THR A 29 -14.51 -6.19 4.19
C THR A 29 -14.32 -5.36 2.92
N ALA A 30 -15.05 -4.26 2.79
CA ALA A 30 -14.93 -3.40 1.62
C ALA A 30 -13.53 -2.79 1.51
N PHE A 31 -12.97 -2.35 2.63
CA PHE A 31 -11.63 -1.80 2.64
C PHE A 31 -10.59 -2.87 2.26
N TYR A 32 -10.70 -4.03 2.89
CA TYR A 32 -9.80 -5.16 2.57
C TYR A 32 -9.82 -5.46 1.08
N THR A 33 -11.04 -5.60 0.53
CA THR A 33 -11.20 -5.95 -0.88
C THR A 33 -10.64 -4.87 -1.79
N GLU A 34 -10.85 -3.61 -1.44
CA GLU A 34 -10.35 -2.53 -2.29
C GLU A 34 -8.82 -2.50 -2.31
N VAL A 35 -8.17 -2.71 -1.15
CA VAL A 35 -6.71 -2.74 -1.10
C VAL A 35 -6.19 -3.93 -1.92
N GLU A 36 -6.83 -5.10 -1.78
CA GLU A 36 -6.45 -6.26 -2.56
C GLU A 36 -6.56 -5.99 -4.06
N ASN A 37 -7.64 -5.33 -4.47
CA ASN A 37 -7.81 -4.99 -5.88
C ASN A 37 -6.76 -4.02 -6.38
N VAL A 38 -6.38 -3.06 -5.56
CA VAL A 38 -5.32 -2.11 -5.91
C VAL A 38 -3.99 -2.86 -6.07
N ILE A 39 -3.68 -3.75 -5.14
CA ILE A 39 -2.45 -4.52 -5.23
C ILE A 39 -2.44 -5.39 -6.49
N TYR A 40 -3.60 -5.98 -6.81
CA TYR A 40 -3.71 -6.76 -8.04
C TYR A 40 -3.38 -5.91 -9.27
N LYS A 41 -3.92 -4.70 -9.35
CA LYS A 41 -3.61 -3.80 -10.46
C LYS A 41 -2.13 -3.46 -10.52
N ILE A 42 -1.52 -3.25 -9.36
CA ILE A 42 -0.09 -2.95 -9.29
C ILE A 42 0.72 -4.11 -9.87
N THR A 43 0.38 -5.34 -9.48
CA THR A 43 1.16 -6.49 -9.96
C THR A 43 0.98 -6.73 -11.44
N LYS A 44 -0.15 -6.31 -12.00
CA LYS A 44 -0.39 -6.46 -13.44
C LYS A 44 0.37 -5.44 -14.26
N ASN A 45 0.45 -4.20 -13.80
CA ASN A 45 1.08 -3.11 -14.53
C ASN A 45 1.87 -2.22 -13.59
N PRO A 46 2.99 -2.70 -13.04
CA PRO A 46 3.67 -1.98 -11.97
C PRO A 46 4.29 -0.65 -12.37
N THR A 47 4.53 -0.43 -13.67
CA THR A 47 5.23 0.78 -14.10
C THR A 47 4.32 1.91 -14.51
N ILE A 48 2.99 1.71 -14.53
CA ILE A 48 2.09 2.77 -15.01
C ILE A 48 1.63 3.72 -13.91
N HIS A 49 1.88 3.39 -12.66
CA HIS A 49 1.39 4.22 -11.56
C HIS A 49 2.37 5.34 -11.23
N THR A 50 1.87 6.39 -10.63
CA THR A 50 2.62 7.61 -10.37
C THR A 50 3.83 7.37 -9.48
N THR A 51 5.00 7.84 -9.93
CA THR A 51 6.20 7.87 -9.12
C THR A 51 6.11 9.09 -8.21
N ILE A 52 6.26 8.89 -6.92
CA ILE A 52 6.17 10.01 -5.97
C ILE A 52 7.54 10.44 -5.46
N GLU A 53 8.50 9.52 -5.44
CA GLU A 53 9.84 9.85 -4.96
C GLU A 53 10.78 8.71 -5.33
N GLU A 54 11.89 9.04 -6.01
CA GLU A 54 12.87 8.05 -6.42
C GLU A 54 12.17 6.83 -7.05
N ASP A 55 12.28 5.67 -6.40
CA ASP A 55 11.71 4.44 -6.93
C ASP A 55 10.32 4.13 -6.40
N VAL A 56 9.78 5.00 -5.57
CA VAL A 56 8.52 4.71 -4.90
C VAL A 56 7.36 5.19 -5.76
N ARG A 57 6.41 4.29 -5.98
CA ARG A 57 5.20 4.60 -6.73
C ARG A 57 3.99 4.49 -5.82
N ARG A 58 2.90 5.11 -6.24
CA ARG A 58 1.67 5.13 -5.45
C ARG A 58 0.48 4.82 -6.33
N CYS A 59 -0.42 3.98 -5.81
CA CYS A 59 -1.72 3.74 -6.41
C CYS A 59 -2.77 4.05 -5.36
N ILE A 60 -3.73 4.90 -5.69
CA ILE A 60 -4.73 5.41 -4.74
C ILE A 60 -5.95 4.52 -4.72
N THR A 61 -6.52 4.30 -3.53
CA THR A 61 -7.81 3.62 -3.43
C THR A 61 -8.92 4.60 -3.82
N LYS A 62 -10.10 4.08 -4.17
CA LYS A 62 -11.20 4.92 -4.65
C LYS A 62 -12.14 5.38 -3.54
N ARG A 63 -12.58 4.44 -2.70
CA ARG A 63 -13.59 4.73 -1.68
C ARG A 63 -13.01 5.17 -0.34
N PHE A 64 -11.75 4.87 -0.11
CA PHE A 64 -11.11 5.12 1.16
C PHE A 64 -9.94 6.08 0.94
N PRO A 65 -9.62 6.90 1.95
CA PRO A 65 -8.54 7.89 1.77
C PRO A 65 -7.16 7.29 2.00
N TYR A 66 -6.78 6.36 1.14
CA TYR A 66 -5.50 5.63 1.27
C TYR A 66 -4.74 5.60 -0.02
N GLY A 67 -3.42 5.50 0.11
CA GLY A 67 -2.54 5.22 -1.01
C GLY A 67 -1.74 3.98 -0.70
N ILE A 68 -1.52 3.16 -1.70
CA ILE A 68 -0.69 1.97 -1.59
C ILE A 68 0.63 2.33 -2.24
N LEU A 69 1.69 2.39 -1.42
CA LEU A 69 3.02 2.74 -1.89
C LEU A 69 3.82 1.48 -2.10
N TYR A 70 4.59 1.45 -3.18
CA TYR A 70 5.35 0.24 -3.48
C TYR A 70 6.61 0.57 -4.26
N THR A 71 7.54 -0.38 -4.25
CA THR A 71 8.73 -0.35 -5.10
C THR A 71 8.75 -1.62 -5.93
N ILE A 72 9.40 -1.54 -7.08
CA ILE A 72 9.55 -2.70 -7.97
C ILE A 72 10.93 -3.27 -7.69
N GLU A 73 10.96 -4.47 -7.11
CA GLU A 73 12.20 -5.16 -6.83
C GLU A 73 12.51 -6.10 -7.99
N LYS A 74 13.64 -6.81 -7.88
CA LYS A 74 14.07 -7.66 -8.98
C LYS A 74 13.01 -8.70 -9.36
N ASP A 75 12.49 -9.41 -8.37
CA ASP A 75 11.58 -10.52 -8.62
C ASP A 75 10.19 -10.33 -8.05
N TYR A 76 9.91 -9.18 -7.46
CA TYR A 76 8.64 -8.98 -6.79
C TYR A 76 8.36 -7.50 -6.57
N ILE A 77 7.12 -7.21 -6.20
CA ILE A 77 6.71 -5.88 -5.80
C ILE A 77 6.76 -5.84 -4.28
N LEU A 78 7.40 -4.83 -3.71
CA LEU A 78 7.39 -4.63 -2.26
C LEU A 78 6.33 -3.59 -1.94
N ILE A 79 5.29 -4.00 -1.20
CA ILE A 79 4.29 -3.06 -0.70
C ILE A 79 4.91 -2.36 0.49
N LEU A 80 5.22 -1.10 0.31
CA LEU A 80 6.01 -0.34 1.26
C LEU A 80 5.15 0.32 2.32
N ALA A 81 3.93 0.70 1.98
CA ALA A 81 3.05 1.38 2.93
C ALA A 81 1.59 1.26 2.48
N VAL A 82 0.71 1.15 3.47
CA VAL A 82 -0.73 1.30 3.28
C VAL A 82 -1.05 2.58 4.04
N MET A 83 -1.03 3.71 3.34
CA MET A 83 -0.94 5.02 3.94
C MET A 83 -2.25 5.79 3.88
N HIS A 84 -2.78 6.14 5.05
CA HIS A 84 -3.91 7.08 5.12
C HIS A 84 -3.41 8.46 4.71
N PHE A 85 -4.23 9.20 3.96
CA PHE A 85 -3.82 10.52 3.44
C PHE A 85 -3.50 11.53 4.53
N SER A 86 -3.99 11.33 5.75
CA SER A 86 -3.72 12.27 6.83
C SER A 86 -2.35 12.08 7.48
N ARG A 87 -1.63 11.01 7.13
CA ARG A 87 -0.30 10.76 7.70
C ARG A 87 0.73 11.69 7.09
N ASP A 88 1.80 11.91 7.82
CA ASP A 88 2.98 12.62 7.32
C ASP A 88 3.46 11.92 6.05
N PRO A 89 3.56 12.61 4.93
CA PRO A 89 3.89 11.96 3.66
C PRO A 89 5.29 11.37 3.60
N SER A 90 6.11 11.56 4.62
CA SER A 90 7.47 11.03 4.62
C SER A 90 7.69 9.96 5.71
N TYR A 91 6.64 9.58 6.45
CA TYR A 91 6.81 8.68 7.59
C TYR A 91 7.34 7.30 7.21
N TRP A 92 7.14 6.89 5.97
CA TRP A 92 7.52 5.57 5.47
C TRP A 92 8.94 5.52 4.90
N LYS A 93 9.63 6.66 4.81
CA LYS A 93 10.92 6.69 4.11
C LYS A 93 11.97 5.78 4.71
N HIS A 94 11.93 5.55 6.01
CA HIS A 94 12.88 4.65 6.66
C HIS A 94 12.73 3.21 6.18
N ARG A 95 11.65 2.89 5.47
CA ARG A 95 11.39 1.53 5.00
C ARG A 95 12.09 1.24 3.68
N ILE A 96 12.59 2.27 3.02
CA ILE A 96 13.29 2.08 1.76
C ILE A 96 14.66 1.49 2.05
N LYS A 97 14.96 0.38 1.35
CA LYS A 97 16.25 -0.24 1.49
C LYS A 97 17.26 0.60 0.74
N LYS A 98 18.31 1.03 1.41
CA LYS A 98 19.35 1.81 0.77
C LYS A 98 20.51 0.95 0.38
N ASN A 99 20.95 1.08 -0.87
CA ASN A 99 22.13 0.39 -1.35
C ASN A 99 23.32 1.30 -1.21
N LYS A 100 24.40 0.74 -0.72
CA LYS A 100 25.62 1.48 -0.55
C LYS A 100 26.51 1.39 -1.75
#